data_1d06a30cac820f0b8f0f749ea1a73ce3
#
_entry.id   1d06a30cac820f0b8f0f749ea1a73ce3
#
_cell.length_a   1.000
_cell.length_b   1.000
_cell.length_c   1.000
_cell.angle_alpha   90.00
_cell.angle_beta   90.00
_cell.angle_gamma   90.00
#
_symmetry.space_group_name_H-M   'P 1'
#
loop_
_entity.id
_entity.type
_entity.pdbx_description
1 polymer ?
#
loop_
_entity_poly.entity_id
_entity_poly.type
_entity_poly.pdbx_seq_one_letter_code
_entity_poly.pdbx_strand_id
1 'polypeptide(L)'
;MYVNEIFWGLDYAAFPKVTVVDNKMKYNEMVVERGISVQSYCEHHFVNIDGLATVAYIPNNKVLGLSKMNRVVEYFSRRPQIQERLTEQIYHALSFILETENVALTIDAKHFCVKSRGVEDTECSTVTSRLGGNFKAQPEVRAEFLALLKM
;
A
#
# COMPACT_ATOMS: atom_id res chain seq x y z
N MET A 1 24.58 -3.19 -2.37
CA MET A 1 23.35 -3.44 -3.14
C MET A 1 22.19 -3.89 -2.26
N TYR A 2 22.23 -5.08 -1.68
CA TYR A 2 21.05 -5.58 -0.94
C TYR A 2 20.65 -4.71 0.25
N VAL A 3 21.60 -4.28 1.06
CA VAL A 3 21.29 -3.49 2.27
C VAL A 3 20.86 -2.07 1.94
N ASN A 4 21.54 -1.40 1.02
CA ASN A 4 21.36 0.04 0.80
C ASN A 4 20.43 0.39 -0.35
N GLU A 5 20.19 -0.53 -1.28
CA GLU A 5 19.40 -0.24 -2.48
C GLU A 5 18.12 -1.05 -2.57
N ILE A 6 18.18 -2.32 -2.23
CA ILE A 6 17.06 -3.25 -2.41
C ILE A 6 16.28 -3.46 -1.12
N PHE A 7 16.98 -3.72 -0.01
CA PHE A 7 16.37 -4.08 1.26
C PHE A 7 16.56 -3.04 2.36
N TRP A 8 16.72 -1.77 1.97
CA TRP A 8 16.89 -0.71 2.96
C TRP A 8 15.65 -0.54 3.87
N GLY A 9 14.49 -1.02 3.44
CA GLY A 9 13.27 -0.97 4.25
C GLY A 9 13.28 -1.94 5.45
N LEU A 10 14.31 -2.77 5.61
CA LEU A 10 14.49 -3.56 6.83
C LEU A 10 15.05 -2.73 8.00
N ASP A 11 15.59 -1.56 7.71
CA ASP A 11 16.14 -0.67 8.73
C ASP A 11 15.02 0.20 9.29
N TYR A 12 14.65 -0.01 10.55
CA TYR A 12 13.62 0.79 11.20
C TYR A 12 13.96 2.28 11.28
N ALA A 13 15.24 2.61 11.33
CA ALA A 13 15.68 4.02 11.32
C ALA A 13 15.43 4.70 9.98
N ALA A 14 15.25 3.93 8.91
CA ALA A 14 14.96 4.45 7.57
C ALA A 14 13.47 4.69 7.34
N PHE A 15 12.61 4.48 8.34
CA PHE A 15 11.18 4.78 8.19
C PHE A 15 11.01 6.24 7.81
N PRO A 16 10.23 6.54 6.77
CA PRO A 16 10.13 7.90 6.26
C PRO A 16 9.54 8.87 7.26
N LYS A 17 10.02 10.10 7.22
CA LYS A 17 9.37 11.19 7.95
C LYS A 17 8.04 11.47 7.27
N VAL A 18 6.96 11.14 7.96
CA VAL A 18 5.62 11.31 7.43
C VAL A 18 5.02 12.56 8.05
N THR A 19 4.76 13.56 7.20
CA THR A 19 4.12 14.80 7.63
C THR A 19 2.62 14.62 7.61
N VAL A 20 2.01 14.71 8.77
CA VAL A 20 0.56 14.82 8.91
C VAL A 20 0.24 16.22 9.41
N VAL A 21 -0.89 16.75 8.97
CA VAL A 21 -1.41 18.02 9.45
C VAL A 21 -2.79 17.82 10.05
N ASP A 22 -3.16 18.71 10.97
CA ASP A 22 -4.48 18.66 11.57
C ASP A 22 -5.56 18.94 10.51
N ASN A 23 -6.62 18.18 10.55
CA ASN A 23 -7.76 18.34 9.66
C ASN A 23 -8.65 19.50 10.15
N LYS A 24 -8.15 20.72 10.02
CA LYS A 24 -8.84 21.92 10.50
C LYS A 24 -10.11 22.24 9.73
N MET A 25 -10.14 21.88 8.44
CA MET A 25 -11.33 22.10 7.61
C MET A 25 -12.39 21.02 7.81
N LYS A 26 -12.13 20.02 8.62
CA LYS A 26 -13.03 18.89 8.89
C LYS A 26 -13.46 18.17 7.61
N TYR A 27 -12.50 17.97 6.70
CA TYR A 27 -12.73 17.19 5.50
C TYR A 27 -13.06 15.76 5.91
N ASN A 28 -14.15 15.21 5.40
CA ASN A 28 -14.61 13.87 5.79
C ASN A 28 -14.98 13.01 4.57
N GLU A 29 -14.57 13.42 3.41
CA GLU A 29 -14.75 12.64 2.19
C GLU A 29 -13.54 11.75 1.93
N MET A 30 -13.73 10.74 1.10
CA MET A 30 -12.68 9.80 0.77
C MET A 30 -11.56 10.45 -0.02
N VAL A 31 -10.32 10.23 0.40
CA VAL A 31 -9.13 10.61 -0.35
C VAL A 31 -8.54 9.34 -0.95
N VAL A 32 -8.29 9.33 -2.25
CA VAL A 32 -7.76 8.16 -2.96
C VAL A 32 -6.51 8.57 -3.73
N GLU A 33 -5.41 7.86 -3.51
CA GLU A 33 -4.21 7.99 -4.31
C GLU A 33 -3.99 6.70 -5.08
N ARG A 34 -3.99 6.79 -6.41
CA ARG A 34 -3.91 5.66 -7.31
C ARG A 34 -2.56 5.58 -8.01
N GLY A 35 -2.20 4.37 -8.41
CA GLY A 35 -1.03 4.18 -9.25
C GLY A 35 0.29 4.35 -8.53
N ILE A 36 0.32 4.05 -7.23
CA ILE A 36 1.56 4.08 -6.46
C ILE A 36 2.39 2.87 -6.88
N SER A 37 3.60 3.12 -7.34
CA SER A 37 4.51 2.06 -7.77
C SER A 37 4.90 1.15 -6.61
N VAL A 38 4.79 -0.16 -6.84
CA VAL A 38 5.24 -1.19 -5.90
C VAL A 38 6.36 -1.96 -6.57
N GLN A 39 7.55 -1.88 -5.99
CA GLN A 39 8.71 -2.67 -6.43
C GLN A 39 9.26 -3.38 -5.20
N SER A 40 9.05 -4.68 -5.16
CA SER A 40 9.43 -5.51 -4.03
C SER A 40 10.10 -6.80 -4.49
N TYR A 41 10.37 -7.69 -3.56
CA TYR A 41 11.07 -8.93 -3.84
C TYR A 41 10.42 -10.07 -3.05
N CYS A 42 10.10 -11.16 -3.75
CA CYS A 42 9.53 -12.35 -3.13
C CYS A 42 10.54 -12.94 -2.14
N GLU A 43 10.11 -13.17 -0.90
CA GLU A 43 11.03 -13.68 0.15
C GLU A 43 11.54 -15.08 -0.13
N HIS A 44 10.83 -15.87 -0.95
CA HIS A 44 11.25 -17.25 -1.25
C HIS A 44 12.37 -17.33 -2.27
N HIS A 45 12.39 -16.46 -3.26
CA HIS A 45 13.29 -16.56 -4.41
C HIS A 45 14.08 -15.28 -4.67
N PHE A 46 13.80 -14.20 -3.95
CA PHE A 46 14.37 -12.87 -4.18
C PHE A 46 14.17 -12.36 -5.63
N VAL A 47 13.09 -12.80 -6.27
CA VAL A 47 12.71 -12.37 -7.60
C VAL A 47 11.69 -11.25 -7.47
N ASN A 48 11.68 -10.34 -8.44
CA ASN A 48 10.89 -9.11 -8.38
C ASN A 48 9.39 -9.36 -8.23
N ILE A 49 8.77 -8.49 -7.44
CA ILE A 49 7.33 -8.24 -7.42
C ILE A 49 7.16 -6.83 -7.96
N ASP A 50 6.39 -6.65 -9.01
CA ASP A 50 6.22 -5.37 -9.68
C ASP A 50 4.74 -5.09 -9.90
N GLY A 51 4.27 -3.95 -9.40
CA GLY A 51 2.85 -3.63 -9.50
C GLY A 51 2.50 -2.22 -9.08
N LEU A 52 1.21 -2.04 -8.85
CA LEU A 52 0.63 -0.76 -8.47
C LEU A 52 -0.24 -0.93 -7.24
N ALA A 53 -0.16 0.05 -6.36
CA ALA A 53 -1.03 0.14 -5.18
C ALA A 53 -1.98 1.32 -5.32
N THR A 54 -3.16 1.16 -4.76
CA THR A 54 -4.10 2.25 -4.54
C THR A 54 -4.40 2.31 -3.05
N VAL A 55 -4.26 3.50 -2.48
CA VAL A 55 -4.50 3.74 -1.07
C VAL A 55 -5.61 4.76 -0.92
N ALA A 56 -6.54 4.48 -0.02
CA ALA A 56 -7.63 5.40 0.30
C ALA A 56 -7.77 5.56 1.80
N TYR A 57 -8.24 6.72 2.23
CA TYR A 57 -8.62 6.93 3.61
C TYR A 57 -9.73 7.97 3.70
N ILE A 58 -10.45 7.92 4.80
CA ILE A 58 -11.43 8.96 5.14
C ILE A 58 -10.85 9.72 6.32
N PRO A 59 -10.49 11.00 6.14
CA PRO A 59 -9.85 11.76 7.20
C PRO A 59 -10.73 11.89 8.45
N ASN A 60 -10.11 11.81 9.60
CA ASN A 60 -10.71 12.18 10.87
C ASN A 60 -9.95 13.41 11.41
N ASN A 61 -9.02 13.21 12.33
CA ASN A 61 -8.28 14.31 12.94
C ASN A 61 -7.07 14.76 12.11
N LYS A 62 -6.57 13.91 11.21
CA LYS A 62 -5.32 14.12 10.48
C LYS A 62 -5.53 13.98 8.98
N VAL A 63 -4.74 14.75 8.23
CA VAL A 63 -4.64 14.66 6.78
C VAL A 63 -3.18 14.41 6.43
N LEU A 64 -2.94 13.51 5.50
CA LEU A 64 -1.60 13.07 5.11
C LEU A 64 -1.17 13.79 3.83
N GLY A 65 0.09 14.24 3.80
CA GLY A 65 0.67 14.75 2.56
C GLY A 65 0.73 13.66 1.50
N LEU A 66 0.35 14.02 0.26
CA LEU A 66 0.17 13.03 -0.82
C LEU A 66 1.43 12.20 -1.07
N SER A 67 2.60 12.83 -1.13
CA SER A 67 3.86 12.12 -1.36
C SER A 67 4.23 11.14 -0.24
N LYS A 68 3.62 11.28 0.93
CA LYS A 68 3.96 10.45 2.09
C LYS A 68 3.36 9.05 2.00
N MET A 69 2.23 8.88 1.33
CA MET A 69 1.69 7.55 1.04
C MET A 69 2.67 6.75 0.19
N ASN A 70 3.22 7.38 -0.85
CA ASN A 70 4.22 6.74 -1.71
C ASN A 70 5.43 6.27 -0.90
N ARG A 71 5.89 7.08 0.03
CA ARG A 71 7.06 6.75 0.85
C ARG A 71 6.80 5.59 1.81
N VAL A 72 5.60 5.51 2.36
CA VAL A 72 5.22 4.38 3.24
C VAL A 72 5.14 3.10 2.43
N VAL A 73 4.52 3.13 1.26
CA VAL A 73 4.44 1.98 0.36
C VAL A 73 5.84 1.53 -0.04
N GLU A 74 6.71 2.44 -0.44
CA GLU A 74 8.09 2.15 -0.82
C GLU A 74 8.86 1.52 0.34
N TYR A 75 8.75 2.07 1.53
CA TYR A 75 9.47 1.59 2.70
C TYR A 75 9.22 0.10 2.96
N PHE A 76 7.94 -0.31 2.98
CA PHE A 76 7.59 -1.70 3.23
C PHE A 76 7.86 -2.60 2.03
N SER A 77 7.95 -2.03 0.83
CA SER A 77 8.28 -2.79 -0.38
C SER A 77 9.77 -3.16 -0.44
N ARG A 78 10.64 -2.36 0.17
CA ARG A 78 12.10 -2.53 0.11
C ARG A 78 12.61 -3.52 1.15
N ARG A 79 12.05 -4.72 1.12
CA ARG A 79 12.44 -5.86 1.94
C ARG A 79 11.95 -7.14 1.28
N PRO A 80 12.47 -8.31 1.68
CA PRO A 80 11.86 -9.57 1.23
C PRO A 80 10.41 -9.63 1.70
N GLN A 81 9.48 -9.92 0.79
CA GLN A 81 8.05 -9.82 1.08
C GLN A 81 7.23 -11.00 0.60
N ILE A 82 6.09 -11.16 1.23
CA ILE A 82 4.90 -11.81 0.70
C ILE A 82 3.89 -10.69 0.48
N GLN A 83 3.14 -10.72 -0.62
CA GLN A 83 2.25 -9.62 -0.97
C GLN A 83 1.18 -9.35 0.10
N GLU A 84 0.66 -10.39 0.73
CA GLU A 84 -0.33 -10.29 1.81
C GLU A 84 0.25 -9.55 3.03
N ARG A 85 1.48 -9.86 3.40
CA ARG A 85 2.16 -9.17 4.50
C ARG A 85 2.43 -7.71 4.16
N LEU A 86 2.89 -7.45 2.95
CA LEU A 86 3.11 -6.08 2.47
C LEU A 86 1.84 -5.24 2.60
N THR A 87 0.71 -5.79 2.17
CA THR A 87 -0.59 -5.14 2.27
C THR A 87 -0.95 -4.82 3.73
N GLU A 88 -0.80 -5.78 4.64
CA GLU A 88 -1.10 -5.59 6.06
C GLU A 88 -0.17 -4.56 6.71
N GLN A 89 1.11 -4.59 6.38
CA GLN A 89 2.08 -3.65 6.97
C GLN A 89 1.77 -2.21 6.57
N ILE A 90 1.45 -1.99 5.30
CA ILE A 90 1.07 -0.65 4.81
C ILE A 90 -0.20 -0.18 5.51
N TYR A 91 -1.21 -1.04 5.59
CA TYR A 91 -2.47 -0.72 6.26
C TYR A 91 -2.26 -0.27 7.71
N HIS A 92 -1.54 -1.07 8.47
CA HIS A 92 -1.33 -0.78 9.90
C HIS A 92 -0.52 0.49 10.11
N ALA A 93 0.49 0.73 9.30
CA ALA A 93 1.29 1.95 9.39
C ALA A 93 0.44 3.19 9.10
N LEU A 94 -0.36 3.15 8.04
CA LEU A 94 -1.22 4.30 7.67
C LEU A 94 -2.32 4.53 8.71
N SER A 95 -2.93 3.48 9.23
CA SER A 95 -3.93 3.59 10.29
C SER A 95 -3.35 4.25 11.54
N PHE A 96 -2.14 3.88 11.90
CA PHE A 96 -1.44 4.47 13.04
C PHE A 96 -1.14 5.96 12.81
N ILE A 97 -0.58 6.27 11.62
CA ILE A 97 -0.19 7.65 11.27
C ILE A 97 -1.41 8.57 11.19
N LEU A 98 -2.50 8.09 10.59
CA LEU A 98 -3.72 8.87 10.36
C LEU A 98 -4.68 8.85 11.58
N GLU A 99 -4.37 8.06 12.58
CA GLU A 99 -5.20 7.90 13.78
C GLU A 99 -6.64 7.51 13.45
N THR A 100 -6.80 6.63 12.46
CA THR A 100 -8.11 6.11 12.06
C THR A 100 -7.98 4.73 11.43
N GLU A 101 -9.01 3.90 11.62
CA GLU A 101 -9.11 2.62 10.94
C GLU A 101 -9.73 2.73 9.54
N ASN A 102 -10.23 3.92 9.17
CA ASN A 102 -10.86 4.16 7.87
C ASN A 102 -9.80 4.33 6.79
N VAL A 103 -9.10 3.24 6.53
CA VAL A 103 -8.04 3.10 5.53
C VAL A 103 -8.35 1.88 4.68
N ALA A 104 -8.07 1.97 3.41
CA ALA A 104 -8.19 0.85 2.48
C ALA A 104 -7.04 0.88 1.50
N LEU A 105 -6.60 -0.29 1.06
CA LEU A 105 -5.64 -0.36 -0.03
C LEU A 105 -5.82 -1.63 -0.83
N THR A 106 -5.38 -1.55 -2.08
CA THR A 106 -5.26 -2.69 -2.97
C THR A 106 -3.87 -2.67 -3.61
N ILE A 107 -3.33 -3.84 -3.84
CA ILE A 107 -2.09 -4.02 -4.61
C ILE A 107 -2.38 -5.02 -5.72
N ASP A 108 -2.10 -4.63 -6.95
CA ASP A 108 -2.14 -5.51 -8.12
C ASP A 108 -0.72 -5.65 -8.64
N ALA A 109 -0.16 -6.84 -8.54
CA ALA A 109 1.25 -7.03 -8.83
C ALA A 109 1.51 -8.33 -9.59
N LYS A 110 2.53 -8.28 -10.43
CA LYS A 110 3.09 -9.44 -11.10
C LYS A 110 4.30 -9.95 -10.33
N HIS A 111 4.33 -11.26 -10.13
CA HIS A 111 5.41 -11.92 -9.43
C HIS A 111 6.31 -12.61 -10.44
N PHE A 112 7.56 -12.22 -10.51
CA PHE A 112 8.48 -12.79 -11.48
C PHE A 112 8.85 -14.24 -11.17
N CYS A 113 8.62 -14.70 -9.95
CA CYS A 113 8.74 -16.12 -9.63
C CYS A 113 7.70 -16.97 -10.38
N VAL A 114 6.58 -16.39 -10.80
CA VAL A 114 5.56 -17.05 -11.63
C VAL A 114 5.78 -16.71 -13.11
N LYS A 115 6.20 -15.46 -13.39
CA LYS A 115 6.33 -14.94 -14.77
C LYS A 115 7.58 -15.43 -15.49
N SER A 116 8.74 -15.40 -14.83
CA SER A 116 10.03 -15.67 -15.49
C SER A 116 10.60 -17.05 -15.21
N ARG A 117 9.98 -17.82 -14.35
CA ARG A 117 10.39 -19.18 -13.99
C ARG A 117 9.19 -19.99 -13.52
N GLY A 118 9.42 -21.27 -13.21
CA GLY A 118 8.35 -22.15 -12.73
C GLY A 118 7.25 -22.29 -13.77
N VAL A 119 6.07 -21.78 -13.47
CA VAL A 119 4.90 -21.83 -14.37
C VAL A 119 5.10 -20.97 -15.64
N GLU A 120 5.93 -19.93 -15.56
CA GLU A 120 6.24 -19.02 -16.67
C GLU A 120 5.01 -18.31 -17.24
N ASP A 121 4.01 -18.02 -16.42
CA ASP A 121 2.82 -17.30 -16.84
C ASP A 121 3.11 -15.79 -16.85
N THR A 122 3.10 -15.19 -18.04
CA THR A 122 3.41 -13.77 -18.24
C THR A 122 2.24 -12.84 -18.01
N GLU A 123 1.02 -13.35 -17.99
CA GLU A 123 -0.19 -12.53 -17.88
C GLU A 123 -0.79 -12.51 -16.47
N CYS A 124 -0.45 -13.48 -15.65
CA CYS A 124 -0.98 -13.62 -14.31
C CYS A 124 -0.58 -12.45 -13.40
N SER A 125 -1.55 -11.89 -12.68
CA SER A 125 -1.28 -10.94 -11.61
C SER A 125 -2.00 -11.37 -10.34
N THR A 126 -1.52 -10.89 -9.20
CA THR A 126 -2.12 -11.15 -7.90
C THR A 126 -2.66 -9.85 -7.34
N VAL A 127 -3.93 -9.86 -6.93
CA VAL A 127 -4.56 -8.72 -6.28
C VAL A 127 -4.77 -9.05 -4.81
N THR A 128 -4.25 -8.19 -3.94
CA THR A 128 -4.51 -8.24 -2.50
C THR A 128 -5.14 -6.95 -2.05
N SER A 129 -5.96 -7.02 -1.01
CA SER A 129 -6.63 -5.84 -0.47
C SER A 129 -6.71 -5.91 1.05
N ARG A 130 -6.76 -4.75 1.67
CA ARG A 130 -7.11 -4.61 3.07
C ARG A 130 -8.10 -3.46 3.20
N LEU A 131 -9.28 -3.75 3.70
CA LEU A 131 -10.34 -2.79 3.94
C LEU A 131 -10.56 -2.69 5.45
N GLY A 132 -10.40 -1.49 5.99
CA GLY A 132 -10.59 -1.26 7.42
C GLY A 132 -11.72 -0.30 7.72
N GLY A 133 -12.16 -0.27 8.96
CA GLY A 133 -13.20 0.64 9.42
C GLY A 133 -14.45 0.61 8.54
N ASN A 134 -14.88 1.77 8.09
CA ASN A 134 -16.10 1.91 7.28
C ASN A 134 -15.97 1.31 5.89
N PHE A 135 -14.76 1.17 5.36
CA PHE A 135 -14.56 0.48 4.08
C PHE A 135 -14.99 -0.98 4.16
N LYS A 136 -14.86 -1.59 5.32
CA LYS A 136 -15.28 -2.98 5.53
C LYS A 136 -16.72 -3.06 6.03
N ALA A 137 -17.11 -2.19 6.95
CA ALA A 137 -18.39 -2.27 7.64
C ALA A 137 -19.56 -1.76 6.79
N GLN A 138 -19.33 -0.78 5.90
CA GLN A 138 -20.38 -0.11 5.14
C GLN A 138 -20.26 -0.42 3.66
N PRO A 139 -21.22 -1.19 3.09
CA PRO A 139 -21.18 -1.54 1.66
C PRO A 139 -21.11 -0.35 0.72
N GLU A 140 -21.79 0.76 1.04
CA GLU A 140 -21.79 1.96 0.21
C GLU A 140 -20.43 2.65 0.19
N VAL A 141 -19.69 2.64 1.29
CA VAL A 141 -18.33 3.18 1.34
C VAL A 141 -17.38 2.32 0.51
N ARG A 142 -17.51 1.01 0.64
CA ARG A 142 -16.72 0.08 -0.17
C ARG A 142 -17.03 0.24 -1.65
N ALA A 143 -18.29 0.42 -2.02
CA ALA A 143 -18.70 0.61 -3.41
C ALA A 143 -18.11 1.91 -3.98
N GLU A 144 -18.09 2.98 -3.21
CA GLU A 144 -17.48 4.25 -3.61
C GLU A 144 -15.98 4.08 -3.88
N PHE A 145 -15.29 3.39 -2.98
CA PHE A 145 -13.86 3.09 -3.15
C PHE A 145 -13.61 2.33 -4.46
N LEU A 146 -14.37 1.26 -4.68
CA LEU A 146 -14.23 0.45 -5.89
C LEU A 146 -14.53 1.25 -7.16
N ALA A 147 -15.49 2.16 -7.11
CA ALA A 147 -15.80 3.04 -8.24
C ALA A 147 -14.66 4.01 -8.52
N LEU A 148 -14.06 4.59 -7.49
CA LEU A 148 -12.94 5.53 -7.63
C LEU A 148 -11.67 4.84 -8.14
N LEU A 149 -11.50 3.54 -7.88
CA LEU A 149 -10.40 2.77 -8.44
C LEU A 149 -10.42 2.71 -9.96
N LYS A 150 -11.60 2.75 -10.55
CA LYS A 150 -11.81 2.56 -11.99
C LYS A 150 -11.81 3.85 -12.80
N MET A 151 -11.77 4.98 -12.14
CA MET A 151 -11.81 6.27 -12.83
C MET A 151 -10.56 6.57 -13.64
#